data_3502e66a2fc09931681c427a2bfc833f
#
_entry.id   3502e66a2fc09931681c427a2bfc833f
#
_cell.length_a   1.000
_cell.length_b   1.000
_cell.length_c   1.000
_cell.angle_alpha   90.00
_cell.angle_beta   90.00
_cell.angle_gamma   90.00
#
_symmetry.space_group_name_H-M   'P 1'
#
loop_
_entity.id
_entity.type
_entity.pdbx_description
1 polymer ?
#
loop_
_entity_poly.entity_id
_entity_poly.type
_entity_poly.pdbx_seq_one_letter_code
_entity_poly.pdbx_strand_id
1 'polypeptide(L)'
;HEPYRQSERKTAGIYNEIFEKLVEGGYVYEDFSTPDEVKERRKAAGQDPQLGYDNYDRNLTEEQKEAYRAEGRKPVWRLRMPDEDITFNDLVRGEITFKAGTVPDYVVVRSNGDPLYPFVNPVDDALMGVTHVLRGEDLLSSTPRQIALYRALIDTGVTSFIPEFGHLPYVMGQGNKKLSKRDPESNLFLLRDSGFIKEGLLNYLSLLGWSLSADQDVFSIDELVEHFDVHDVVANPARFDVKKAESINGDHIRALDPKDFRDRLIPYLQAAGVLGETLTEREEQ
;
A
#
# COMPACT_ATOMS: atom_id res chain seq x y z
N HIS A 1 4.03 2.65 -20.17
CA HIS A 1 4.19 2.09 -18.82
C HIS A 1 4.22 0.55 -18.79
N GLU A 2 3.84 -0.11 -19.89
CA GLU A 2 3.92 -1.58 -19.99
C GLU A 2 5.38 -2.09 -19.99
N PRO A 3 5.60 -3.32 -19.50
CA PRO A 3 4.61 -4.21 -18.88
C PRO A 3 4.23 -3.78 -17.46
N TYR A 4 3.01 -4.15 -16.99
CA TYR A 4 2.52 -3.79 -15.65
C TYR A 4 2.82 -4.87 -14.59
N ARG A 5 3.03 -6.12 -15.01
CA ARG A 5 3.37 -7.20 -14.10
C ARG A 5 4.83 -7.14 -13.70
N GLN A 6 5.12 -7.12 -12.39
CA GLN A 6 6.50 -6.98 -11.89
C GLN A 6 7.45 -8.09 -12.35
N SER A 7 6.97 -9.33 -12.51
CA SER A 7 7.77 -10.43 -13.08
C SER A 7 8.21 -10.16 -14.53
N GLU A 8 7.35 -9.53 -15.33
CA GLU A 8 7.65 -9.16 -16.72
C GLU A 8 8.62 -7.96 -16.75
N ARG A 9 8.43 -6.97 -15.88
CA ARG A 9 9.35 -5.82 -15.70
C ARG A 9 10.75 -6.29 -15.28
N LYS A 10 10.83 -7.28 -14.38
CA LYS A 10 12.09 -7.91 -13.98
C LYS A 10 12.75 -8.59 -15.19
N THR A 11 12.02 -9.39 -15.95
CA THR A 11 12.53 -10.08 -17.15
C THR A 11 13.00 -9.09 -18.23
N ALA A 12 12.31 -7.95 -18.35
CA ALA A 12 12.70 -6.87 -19.27
C ALA A 12 13.94 -6.07 -18.80
N GLY A 13 14.49 -6.36 -17.62
CA GLY A 13 15.70 -5.72 -17.10
C GLY A 13 15.49 -4.33 -16.48
N ILE A 14 14.24 -3.87 -16.36
CA ILE A 14 13.91 -2.50 -15.88
C ILE A 14 14.50 -2.24 -14.50
N TYR A 15 14.35 -3.17 -13.58
CA TYR A 15 14.88 -3.01 -12.21
C TYR A 15 16.41 -3.08 -12.18
N ASN A 16 17.03 -3.91 -13.03
CA ASN A 16 18.48 -4.01 -13.10
C ASN A 16 19.11 -2.71 -13.60
N GLU A 17 18.55 -2.10 -14.64
CA GLU A 17 19.03 -0.81 -15.15
C GLU A 17 19.05 0.28 -14.06
N ILE A 18 17.97 0.37 -13.29
CA ILE A 18 17.87 1.35 -12.21
C ILE A 18 18.78 0.99 -11.04
N PHE A 19 18.89 -0.29 -10.70
CA PHE A 19 19.79 -0.77 -9.67
C PHE A 19 21.26 -0.43 -9.99
N GLU A 20 21.71 -0.62 -11.24
CA GLU A 20 23.04 -0.24 -11.68
C GLU A 20 23.33 1.25 -11.49
N LYS A 21 22.36 2.13 -11.81
CA LYS A 21 22.47 3.58 -11.54
C LYS A 21 22.66 3.88 -10.05
N LEU A 22 21.97 3.15 -9.17
CA LEU A 22 22.10 3.31 -7.72
C LEU A 22 23.46 2.80 -7.21
N VAL A 23 24.00 1.75 -7.81
CA VAL A 23 25.36 1.24 -7.52
C VAL A 23 26.41 2.27 -7.93
N GLU A 24 26.35 2.77 -9.17
CA GLU A 24 27.26 3.79 -9.70
C GLU A 24 27.21 5.08 -8.88
N GLY A 25 26.03 5.47 -8.42
CA GLY A 25 25.81 6.63 -7.55
C GLY A 25 26.26 6.43 -6.09
N GLY A 26 26.61 5.21 -5.69
CA GLY A 26 27.01 4.89 -4.31
C GLY A 26 25.86 4.88 -3.31
N TYR A 27 24.61 4.81 -3.79
CA TYR A 27 23.40 4.79 -2.94
C TYR A 27 23.12 3.43 -2.32
N VAL A 28 23.69 2.38 -2.90
CA VAL A 28 23.58 1.01 -2.39
C VAL A 28 24.95 0.41 -2.17
N TYR A 29 25.03 -0.57 -1.28
CA TYR A 29 26.27 -1.27 -0.95
C TYR A 29 26.01 -2.73 -0.62
N GLU A 30 27.08 -3.53 -0.70
CA GLU A 30 27.07 -4.95 -0.37
C GLU A 30 27.13 -5.17 1.13
N ASP A 31 26.20 -5.98 1.65
CA ASP A 31 26.16 -6.43 3.03
C ASP A 31 26.35 -7.95 3.08
N PHE A 32 27.41 -8.39 3.74
CA PHE A 32 27.79 -9.79 3.93
C PHE A 32 27.42 -10.34 5.30
N SER A 33 26.87 -9.50 6.18
CA SER A 33 26.51 -9.88 7.55
C SER A 33 25.37 -10.91 7.57
N THR A 34 25.51 -11.92 8.41
CA THR A 34 24.41 -12.83 8.73
C THR A 34 23.51 -12.23 9.82
N PRO A 35 22.24 -12.65 9.91
CA PRO A 35 21.35 -12.21 11.00
C PRO A 35 21.91 -12.47 12.40
N ASP A 36 22.63 -13.58 12.58
CA ASP A 36 23.20 -13.93 13.87
C ASP A 36 24.40 -13.07 14.23
N GLU A 37 25.27 -12.75 13.27
CA GLU A 37 26.36 -11.79 13.47
C GLU A 37 25.83 -10.41 13.87
N VAL A 38 24.76 -9.93 13.25
CA VAL A 38 24.11 -8.66 13.62
C VAL A 38 23.60 -8.72 15.07
N LYS A 39 22.92 -9.79 15.45
CA LYS A 39 22.44 -9.97 16.85
C LYS A 39 23.57 -9.97 17.87
N GLU A 40 24.65 -10.69 17.57
CA GLU A 40 25.81 -10.76 18.47
C GLU A 40 26.50 -9.40 18.61
N ARG A 41 26.67 -8.64 17.52
CA ARG A 41 27.22 -7.27 17.57
C ARG A 41 26.33 -6.34 18.38
N ARG A 42 24.98 -6.42 18.21
CA ARG A 42 24.00 -5.66 19.02
C ARG A 42 24.13 -5.98 20.51
N LYS A 43 24.19 -7.26 20.86
CA LYS A 43 24.39 -7.70 22.27
C LYS A 43 25.72 -7.17 22.83
N ALA A 44 26.81 -7.32 22.09
CA ALA A 44 28.12 -6.83 22.49
C ALA A 44 28.16 -5.31 22.73
N ALA A 45 27.34 -4.57 21.98
CA ALA A 45 27.17 -3.13 22.16
C ALA A 45 26.15 -2.74 23.27
N GLY A 46 25.59 -3.72 24.00
CA GLY A 46 24.56 -3.48 25.01
C GLY A 46 23.21 -3.02 24.45
N GLN A 47 22.94 -3.31 23.17
CA GLN A 47 21.71 -2.94 22.48
C GLN A 47 20.75 -4.13 22.38
N ASP A 48 19.47 -3.85 22.13
CA ASP A 48 18.48 -4.90 21.85
C ASP A 48 18.82 -5.63 20.54
N PRO A 49 19.01 -6.97 20.56
CA PRO A 49 19.27 -7.77 19.37
C PRO A 49 18.16 -7.70 18.30
N GLN A 50 16.96 -7.23 18.67
CA GLN A 50 15.81 -7.11 17.78
C GLN A 50 15.76 -5.78 17.01
N LEU A 51 16.69 -4.86 17.26
CA LEU A 51 16.77 -3.56 16.55
C LEU A 51 17.05 -3.69 15.05
N GLY A 52 17.31 -4.90 14.57
CA GLY A 52 17.63 -5.14 13.16
C GLY A 52 19.06 -4.76 12.81
N TYR A 53 19.31 -4.52 11.52
CA TYR A 53 20.64 -4.31 10.97
C TYR A 53 21.34 -3.09 11.62
N ASP A 54 22.63 -3.22 11.85
CA ASP A 54 23.47 -2.26 12.57
C ASP A 54 24.32 -1.36 11.65
N ASN A 55 24.08 -1.40 10.34
CA ASN A 55 24.82 -0.68 9.30
C ASN A 55 26.33 -0.98 9.28
N TYR A 56 26.75 -2.14 9.81
CA TYR A 56 28.15 -2.51 10.00
C TYR A 56 28.94 -2.54 8.68
N ASP A 57 28.37 -3.12 7.62
CA ASP A 57 29.05 -3.32 6.34
C ASP A 57 28.99 -2.08 5.43
N ARG A 58 28.42 -0.96 5.91
CA ARG A 58 28.21 0.27 5.13
C ARG A 58 29.48 0.81 4.50
N ASN A 59 30.63 0.62 5.14
CA ASN A 59 31.91 1.20 4.75
C ASN A 59 33.03 0.15 4.60
N LEU A 60 32.68 -1.08 4.19
CA LEU A 60 33.69 -2.10 3.90
C LEU A 60 34.60 -1.67 2.77
N THR A 61 35.91 -1.91 2.96
CA THR A 61 36.89 -1.77 1.88
C THR A 61 36.77 -2.91 0.86
N GLU A 62 37.26 -2.73 -0.36
CA GLU A 62 37.26 -3.81 -1.36
C GLU A 62 38.03 -5.04 -0.87
N GLU A 63 39.12 -4.84 -0.13
CA GLU A 63 39.89 -5.95 0.47
C GLU A 63 39.02 -6.77 1.44
N GLN A 64 38.22 -6.11 2.29
CA GLN A 64 37.28 -6.78 3.21
C GLN A 64 36.16 -7.53 2.47
N LYS A 65 35.61 -6.92 1.42
CA LYS A 65 34.62 -7.58 0.57
C LYS A 65 35.17 -8.81 -0.12
N GLU A 66 36.37 -8.73 -0.67
CA GLU A 66 37.06 -9.88 -1.30
C GLU A 66 37.36 -11.00 -0.30
N ALA A 67 37.69 -10.67 0.95
CA ALA A 67 37.86 -11.67 2.00
C ALA A 67 36.53 -12.43 2.26
N TYR A 68 35.41 -11.72 2.37
CA TYR A 68 34.10 -12.36 2.51
C TYR A 68 33.71 -13.22 1.30
N ARG A 69 34.01 -12.76 0.08
CA ARG A 69 33.77 -13.53 -1.15
C ARG A 69 34.62 -14.81 -1.16
N ALA A 70 35.86 -14.73 -0.69
CA ALA A 70 36.78 -15.88 -0.58
C ALA A 70 36.27 -16.92 0.44
N GLU A 71 35.51 -16.49 1.47
CA GLU A 71 34.78 -17.37 2.38
C GLU A 71 33.52 -18.01 1.76
N GLY A 72 33.17 -17.66 0.52
CA GLY A 72 31.97 -18.13 -0.18
C GLY A 72 30.69 -17.38 0.18
N ARG A 73 30.79 -16.24 0.87
CA ARG A 73 29.63 -15.41 1.21
C ARG A 73 29.12 -14.68 -0.01
N LYS A 74 27.81 -14.59 -0.15
CA LYS A 74 27.12 -13.82 -1.18
C LYS A 74 26.42 -12.65 -0.52
N PRO A 75 26.70 -11.41 -0.93
CA PRO A 75 26.11 -10.24 -0.32
C PRO A 75 24.63 -10.08 -0.68
N VAL A 76 23.90 -9.44 0.20
CA VAL A 76 22.68 -8.71 -0.16
C VAL A 76 23.05 -7.26 -0.42
N TRP A 77 22.19 -6.52 -1.12
CA TRP A 77 22.40 -5.11 -1.38
C TRP A 77 21.46 -4.26 -0.53
N ARG A 78 22.04 -3.28 0.17
CA ARG A 78 21.27 -2.37 1.01
C ARG A 78 21.31 -0.94 0.48
N LEU A 79 20.18 -0.24 0.59
CA LEU A 79 20.12 1.20 0.40
C LEU A 79 20.70 1.90 1.63
N ARG A 80 21.54 2.91 1.39
CA ARG A 80 22.03 3.81 2.45
C ARG A 80 20.91 4.74 2.87
N MET A 81 20.49 4.66 4.13
CA MET A 81 19.65 5.67 4.71
C MET A 81 20.47 6.95 4.98
N PRO A 82 19.89 8.14 4.79
CA PRO A 82 20.57 9.37 5.12
C PRO A 82 20.85 9.47 6.64
N ASP A 83 21.94 10.14 7.00
CA ASP A 83 22.33 10.37 8.39
C ASP A 83 21.68 11.66 8.96
N GLU A 84 20.52 12.02 8.46
CA GLU A 84 19.70 13.17 8.85
C GLU A 84 18.25 12.75 9.14
N ASP A 85 17.52 13.64 9.83
CA ASP A 85 16.08 13.45 10.05
C ASP A 85 15.33 13.44 8.71
N ILE A 86 14.35 12.53 8.57
CA ILE A 86 13.45 12.52 7.42
C ILE A 86 12.10 13.04 7.89
N THR A 87 11.75 14.25 7.45
CA THR A 87 10.46 14.90 7.71
C THR A 87 9.66 14.98 6.42
N PHE A 88 8.39 14.65 6.49
CA PHE A 88 7.43 14.83 5.40
C PHE A 88 6.05 15.20 5.95
N ASN A 89 5.23 15.83 5.12
CA ASN A 89 3.84 16.13 5.45
C ASN A 89 2.94 15.03 4.89
N ASP A 90 2.32 14.26 5.79
CA ASP A 90 1.34 13.25 5.41
C ASP A 90 -0.02 13.90 5.20
N LEU A 91 -0.69 13.61 4.08
CA LEU A 91 -1.95 14.25 3.69
C LEU A 91 -3.09 14.02 4.70
N VAL A 92 -3.00 12.94 5.49
CA VAL A 92 -4.02 12.56 6.49
C VAL A 92 -3.55 12.86 7.92
N ARG A 93 -2.24 12.69 8.20
CA ARG A 93 -1.67 12.70 9.55
C ARG A 93 -0.85 13.94 9.88
N GLY A 94 -0.66 14.83 8.90
CA GLY A 94 0.16 16.02 9.05
C GLY A 94 1.67 15.73 9.07
N GLU A 95 2.44 16.60 9.69
CA GLU A 95 3.90 16.49 9.70
C GLU A 95 4.39 15.30 10.54
N ILE A 96 5.24 14.47 9.94
CA ILE A 96 5.86 13.30 10.58
C ILE A 96 7.37 13.37 10.37
N THR A 97 8.11 13.17 11.48
CA THR A 97 9.57 13.14 11.48
C THR A 97 10.10 11.80 11.98
N PHE A 98 10.94 11.16 11.19
CA PHE A 98 11.77 10.01 11.59
C PHE A 98 13.17 10.51 11.89
N LYS A 99 13.63 10.31 13.13
CA LYS A 99 14.94 10.77 13.57
C LYS A 99 16.08 10.00 12.90
N ALA A 100 17.18 10.68 12.63
CA ALA A 100 18.40 10.07 12.10
C ALA A 100 18.78 8.82 12.90
N GLY A 101 19.19 7.76 12.21
CA GLY A 101 19.61 6.51 12.83
C GLY A 101 18.50 5.61 13.38
N THR A 102 17.22 6.03 13.37
CA THR A 102 16.11 5.18 13.84
C THR A 102 15.64 4.16 12.79
N VAL A 103 15.90 4.42 11.52
CA VAL A 103 15.58 3.53 10.41
C VAL A 103 16.90 3.01 9.82
N PRO A 104 17.21 1.70 10.02
CA PRO A 104 18.45 1.14 9.49
C PRO A 104 18.42 0.99 7.97
N ASP A 105 19.60 0.87 7.37
CA ASP A 105 19.74 0.53 5.96
C ASP A 105 19.02 -0.79 5.66
N TYR A 106 18.28 -0.83 4.55
CA TYR A 106 17.41 -1.96 4.26
C TYR A 106 17.75 -2.65 2.94
N VAL A 107 17.46 -3.93 2.87
CA VAL A 107 17.76 -4.75 1.70
C VAL A 107 16.86 -4.36 0.54
N VAL A 108 17.47 -4.07 -0.60
CA VAL A 108 16.80 -3.76 -1.87
C VAL A 108 16.92 -4.90 -2.89
N VAL A 109 18.05 -5.65 -2.86
CA VAL A 109 18.27 -6.80 -3.71
C VAL A 109 18.86 -7.95 -2.88
N ARG A 110 18.33 -9.13 -3.07
CA ARG A 110 18.79 -10.36 -2.38
C ARG A 110 20.11 -10.87 -2.98
N SER A 111 20.76 -11.78 -2.25
CA SER A 111 22.00 -12.45 -2.69
C SER A 111 21.86 -13.29 -3.98
N ASN A 112 20.66 -13.65 -4.38
CA ASN A 112 20.37 -14.32 -5.63
C ASN A 112 20.05 -13.35 -6.79
N GLY A 113 20.15 -12.03 -6.56
CA GLY A 113 19.86 -10.99 -7.53
C GLY A 113 18.38 -10.59 -7.61
N ASP A 114 17.49 -11.16 -6.79
CA ASP A 114 16.07 -10.82 -6.80
C ASP A 114 15.82 -9.47 -6.11
N PRO A 115 15.20 -8.50 -6.80
CA PRO A 115 14.81 -7.23 -6.19
C PRO A 115 13.64 -7.45 -5.23
N LEU A 116 13.62 -6.68 -4.14
CA LEU A 116 12.59 -6.76 -3.10
C LEU A 116 11.53 -5.68 -3.26
N TYR A 117 10.35 -5.92 -2.70
CA TYR A 117 9.21 -5.00 -2.70
C TYR A 117 9.59 -3.55 -2.30
N PRO A 118 10.40 -3.29 -1.24
CA PRO A 118 10.80 -1.93 -0.89
C PRO A 118 11.58 -1.16 -1.96
N PHE A 119 12.13 -1.86 -2.94
CA PHE A 119 12.80 -1.29 -4.10
C PHE A 119 11.87 -1.21 -5.32
N VAL A 120 11.21 -2.34 -5.68
CA VAL A 120 10.45 -2.40 -6.93
C VAL A 120 9.21 -1.50 -6.90
N ASN A 121 8.54 -1.38 -5.75
CA ASN A 121 7.33 -0.56 -5.65
C ASN A 121 7.60 0.93 -5.89
N PRO A 122 8.56 1.61 -5.20
CA PRO A 122 8.86 3.02 -5.51
C PRO A 122 9.44 3.23 -6.91
N VAL A 123 10.16 2.25 -7.46
CA VAL A 123 10.64 2.31 -8.84
C VAL A 123 9.48 2.29 -9.83
N ASP A 124 8.51 1.40 -9.62
CA ASP A 124 7.31 1.34 -10.46
C ASP A 124 6.51 2.64 -10.37
N ASP A 125 6.28 3.15 -9.15
CA ASP A 125 5.57 4.41 -8.93
C ASP A 125 6.29 5.58 -9.61
N ALA A 126 7.62 5.67 -9.51
CA ALA A 126 8.42 6.70 -10.16
C ALA A 126 8.31 6.65 -11.69
N LEU A 127 8.45 5.45 -12.29
CA LEU A 127 8.38 5.26 -13.74
C LEU A 127 6.97 5.45 -14.30
N MET A 128 5.95 5.20 -13.49
CA MET A 128 4.54 5.39 -13.85
C MET A 128 4.05 6.81 -13.58
N GLY A 129 4.86 7.67 -12.96
CA GLY A 129 4.51 9.05 -12.65
C GLY A 129 3.45 9.17 -11.55
N VAL A 130 3.43 8.26 -10.59
CA VAL A 130 2.52 8.31 -9.43
C VAL A 130 2.87 9.51 -8.57
N THR A 131 1.94 10.46 -8.46
CA THR A 131 2.12 11.70 -7.71
C THR A 131 1.66 11.63 -6.26
N HIS A 132 0.72 10.72 -5.95
CA HIS A 132 0.12 10.56 -4.62
C HIS A 132 0.09 9.08 -4.25
N VAL A 133 0.69 8.73 -3.11
CA VAL A 133 0.68 7.37 -2.54
C VAL A 133 -0.27 7.35 -1.36
N LEU A 134 -1.53 6.96 -1.62
CA LEU A 134 -2.58 6.82 -0.60
C LEU A 134 -2.71 5.34 -0.23
N ARG A 135 -2.48 5.00 1.05
CA ARG A 135 -2.42 3.61 1.49
C ARG A 135 -2.74 3.45 2.97
N GLY A 136 -2.87 2.22 3.45
CA GLY A 136 -3.09 1.95 4.86
C GLY A 136 -1.90 2.36 5.75
N GLU A 137 -2.18 2.79 6.95
CA GLU A 137 -1.20 3.26 7.95
C GLU A 137 -0.19 2.18 8.39
N ASP A 138 -0.43 0.92 8.13
CA ASP A 138 0.52 -0.18 8.35
C ASP A 138 1.80 -0.04 7.50
N LEU A 139 1.75 0.76 6.45
CA LEU A 139 2.90 1.07 5.60
C LEU A 139 3.59 2.40 5.95
N LEU A 140 3.12 3.13 6.97
CA LEU A 140 3.71 4.41 7.37
C LEU A 140 5.21 4.28 7.71
N SER A 141 5.60 3.24 8.43
CA SER A 141 7.01 2.98 8.77
C SER A 141 7.91 2.67 7.59
N SER A 142 7.35 2.40 6.41
CA SER A 142 8.10 2.20 5.16
C SER A 142 8.39 3.52 4.44
N THR A 143 7.66 4.58 4.74
CA THR A 143 7.75 5.87 4.05
C THR A 143 9.14 6.51 4.11
N PRO A 144 9.86 6.57 5.25
CA PRO A 144 11.21 7.12 5.27
C PRO A 144 12.18 6.37 4.36
N ARG A 145 12.03 5.03 4.24
CA ARG A 145 12.83 4.21 3.31
C ARG A 145 12.54 4.57 1.86
N GLN A 146 11.28 4.79 1.52
CA GLN A 146 10.87 5.18 0.17
C GLN A 146 11.35 6.58 -0.16
N ILE A 147 11.24 7.55 0.77
CA ILE A 147 11.78 8.90 0.57
C ILE A 147 13.29 8.87 0.31
N ALA A 148 14.05 8.07 1.08
CA ALA A 148 15.48 7.91 0.85
C ALA A 148 15.77 7.34 -0.55
N LEU A 149 15.01 6.34 -0.99
CA LEU A 149 15.14 5.79 -2.35
C LEU A 149 14.74 6.82 -3.40
N TYR A 150 13.65 7.57 -3.23
CA TYR A 150 13.26 8.61 -4.19
C TYR A 150 14.32 9.70 -4.34
N ARG A 151 15.00 10.11 -3.26
CA ARG A 151 16.14 11.04 -3.35
C ARG A 151 17.24 10.47 -4.26
N ALA A 152 17.59 9.20 -4.07
CA ALA A 152 18.57 8.52 -4.93
C ALA A 152 18.09 8.40 -6.39
N LEU A 153 16.78 8.13 -6.62
CA LEU A 153 16.20 8.08 -7.96
C LEU A 153 16.20 9.45 -8.65
N ILE A 154 16.03 10.54 -7.90
CA ILE A 154 16.13 11.90 -8.43
C ILE A 154 17.59 12.20 -8.83
N ASP A 155 18.54 11.94 -7.94
CA ASP A 155 19.95 12.20 -8.16
C ASP A 155 20.52 11.39 -9.34
N THR A 156 19.96 10.20 -9.59
CA THR A 156 20.33 9.34 -10.74
C THR A 156 19.48 9.58 -12.00
N GLY A 157 18.60 10.58 -11.98
CA GLY A 157 17.82 11.00 -13.14
C GLY A 157 16.68 10.06 -13.54
N VAL A 158 16.20 9.20 -12.62
CA VAL A 158 15.08 8.29 -12.87
C VAL A 158 13.73 8.98 -12.74
N THR A 159 13.61 9.91 -11.80
CA THR A 159 12.44 10.75 -11.58
C THR A 159 12.86 12.17 -11.21
N SER A 160 11.93 13.11 -11.17
CA SER A 160 12.18 14.50 -10.80
C SER A 160 11.47 14.95 -9.52
N PHE A 161 10.71 14.07 -8.88
CA PHE A 161 9.93 14.41 -7.69
C PHE A 161 9.78 13.21 -6.74
N ILE A 162 9.45 13.53 -5.49
CA ILE A 162 8.98 12.57 -4.48
C ILE A 162 7.45 12.69 -4.44
N PRO A 163 6.68 11.58 -4.50
CA PRO A 163 5.22 11.65 -4.38
C PRO A 163 4.78 12.16 -3.01
N GLU A 164 3.59 12.71 -2.95
CA GLU A 164 2.93 12.99 -1.68
C GLU A 164 2.41 11.69 -1.06
N PHE A 165 2.47 11.58 0.26
CA PHE A 165 2.02 10.40 0.99
C PHE A 165 0.79 10.72 1.82
N GLY A 166 -0.16 9.79 1.85
CA GLY A 166 -1.30 9.84 2.74
C GLY A 166 -1.58 8.46 3.34
N HIS A 167 -1.54 8.36 4.67
CA HIS A 167 -1.73 7.10 5.37
C HIS A 167 -3.10 7.04 6.02
N LEU A 168 -4.00 6.28 5.37
CA LEU A 168 -5.37 6.09 5.79
C LEU A 168 -5.45 5.21 7.05
N PRO A 169 -6.39 5.50 7.97
CA PRO A 169 -6.55 4.74 9.20
C PRO A 169 -6.97 3.29 8.93
N TYR A 170 -6.79 2.43 9.93
CA TYR A 170 -7.32 1.08 9.88
C TYR A 170 -8.85 1.07 9.84
N VAL A 171 -9.41 0.13 9.09
CA VAL A 171 -10.80 -0.27 9.20
C VAL A 171 -10.88 -1.43 10.19
N MET A 172 -11.62 -1.23 11.27
CA MET A 172 -11.83 -2.23 12.31
C MET A 172 -13.09 -3.04 12.00
N GLY A 173 -13.00 -4.35 12.13
CA GLY A 173 -14.12 -5.27 12.04
C GLY A 173 -14.85 -5.41 13.38
N GLN A 174 -15.53 -6.54 13.57
CA GLN A 174 -16.19 -6.86 14.83
C GLN A 174 -15.18 -7.00 15.97
N GLY A 175 -15.57 -6.51 17.16
CA GLY A 175 -14.65 -6.37 18.29
C GLY A 175 -13.61 -5.28 18.03
N ASN A 176 -12.43 -5.38 18.57
CA ASN A 176 -11.32 -4.43 18.37
C ASN A 176 -10.22 -4.99 17.48
N LYS A 177 -10.60 -5.79 16.46
CA LYS A 177 -9.65 -6.38 15.51
C LYS A 177 -9.68 -5.61 14.21
N LYS A 178 -8.50 -5.42 13.59
CA LYS A 178 -8.39 -4.91 12.23
C LYS A 178 -9.16 -5.84 11.28
N LEU A 179 -9.95 -5.27 10.36
CA LEU A 179 -10.64 -6.02 9.32
C LEU A 179 -9.62 -6.77 8.47
N SER A 180 -9.79 -8.08 8.37
CA SER A 180 -8.89 -8.96 7.62
C SER A 180 -9.45 -9.22 6.23
N LYS A 181 -8.57 -9.48 5.26
CA LYS A 181 -8.97 -9.94 3.90
C LYS A 181 -9.76 -11.27 3.92
N ARG A 182 -9.79 -11.97 5.05
CA ARG A 182 -10.54 -13.22 5.24
C ARG A 182 -11.92 -13.01 5.85
N ASP A 183 -12.21 -11.80 6.32
CA ASP A 183 -13.51 -11.48 6.91
C ASP A 183 -14.53 -11.31 5.78
N PRO A 184 -15.77 -11.84 5.92
CA PRO A 184 -16.82 -11.74 4.89
C PRO A 184 -17.09 -10.29 4.45
N GLU A 185 -17.05 -9.35 5.38
CA GLU A 185 -17.28 -7.91 5.16
C GLU A 185 -16.19 -7.26 4.27
N SER A 186 -15.03 -7.92 4.08
CA SER A 186 -13.98 -7.47 3.18
C SER A 186 -14.08 -8.09 1.77
N ASN A 187 -15.02 -9.01 1.56
CA ASN A 187 -15.18 -9.69 0.28
C ASN A 187 -16.27 -9.03 -0.57
N LEU A 188 -15.84 -8.30 -1.59
CA LEU A 188 -16.73 -7.57 -2.50
C LEU A 188 -17.78 -8.45 -3.17
N PHE A 189 -17.42 -9.69 -3.53
CA PHE A 189 -18.38 -10.60 -4.17
C PHE A 189 -19.45 -11.10 -3.19
N LEU A 190 -19.10 -11.36 -1.94
CA LEU A 190 -20.07 -11.72 -0.91
C LEU A 190 -21.03 -10.56 -0.61
N LEU A 191 -20.54 -9.33 -0.58
CA LEU A 191 -21.39 -8.14 -0.42
C LEU A 191 -22.36 -8.00 -1.60
N ARG A 192 -21.88 -8.16 -2.84
CA ARG A 192 -22.75 -8.17 -4.02
C ARG A 192 -23.83 -9.25 -3.93
N ASP A 193 -23.42 -10.48 -3.61
CA ASP A 193 -24.34 -11.62 -3.55
C ASP A 193 -25.36 -11.47 -2.40
N SER A 194 -25.04 -10.65 -1.38
CA SER A 194 -25.96 -10.23 -0.31
C SER A 194 -26.87 -9.07 -0.70
N GLY A 195 -26.80 -8.58 -1.94
CA GLY A 195 -27.69 -7.53 -2.45
C GLY A 195 -27.16 -6.10 -2.30
N PHE A 196 -25.88 -5.92 -2.01
CA PHE A 196 -25.28 -4.58 -2.08
C PHE A 196 -25.14 -4.13 -3.53
N ILE A 197 -25.64 -2.93 -3.84
CA ILE A 197 -25.43 -2.27 -5.12
C ILE A 197 -24.21 -1.35 -5.04
N LYS A 198 -23.60 -1.05 -6.20
CA LYS A 198 -22.36 -0.24 -6.25
C LYS A 198 -22.51 1.14 -5.61
N GLU A 199 -23.66 1.79 -5.81
CA GLU A 199 -23.95 3.11 -5.28
C GLU A 199 -23.97 3.10 -3.74
N GLY A 200 -24.68 2.17 -3.14
CA GLY A 200 -24.77 2.03 -1.69
C GLY A 200 -23.44 1.64 -1.06
N LEU A 201 -22.72 0.71 -1.69
CA LEU A 201 -21.42 0.27 -1.20
C LEU A 201 -20.38 1.38 -1.25
N LEU A 202 -20.24 2.09 -2.37
CA LEU A 202 -19.30 3.20 -2.52
C LEU A 202 -19.58 4.34 -1.56
N ASN A 203 -20.87 4.72 -1.40
CA ASN A 203 -21.26 5.71 -0.41
C ASN A 203 -20.86 5.27 1.01
N TYR A 204 -21.17 4.04 1.42
CA TYR A 204 -20.81 3.56 2.75
C TYR A 204 -19.29 3.49 2.97
N LEU A 205 -18.54 2.98 1.98
CA LEU A 205 -17.06 2.90 2.09
C LEU A 205 -16.43 4.29 2.23
N SER A 206 -16.99 5.31 1.58
CA SER A 206 -16.53 6.70 1.72
C SER A 206 -16.68 7.23 3.14
N LEU A 207 -17.69 6.77 3.89
CA LEU A 207 -17.90 7.15 5.28
C LEU A 207 -16.89 6.51 6.26
N LEU A 208 -16.06 5.57 5.78
CA LEU A 208 -15.01 4.97 6.60
C LEU A 208 -13.79 5.90 6.69
N GLY A 209 -13.94 6.98 7.42
CA GLY A 209 -12.89 7.97 7.67
C GLY A 209 -13.12 9.33 7.00
N TRP A 210 -14.22 9.50 6.26
CA TRP A 210 -14.63 10.78 5.67
C TRP A 210 -16.13 10.98 5.82
N SER A 211 -16.61 12.21 5.71
CA SER A 211 -18.07 12.52 5.71
C SER A 211 -18.33 13.75 4.86
N LEU A 212 -19.45 13.74 4.14
CA LEU A 212 -19.87 14.89 3.34
C LEU A 212 -20.30 16.06 4.23
N SER A 213 -21.13 15.77 5.25
CA SER A 213 -21.53 16.71 6.30
C SER A 213 -21.91 15.97 7.58
N ALA A 214 -22.18 16.70 8.66
CA ALA A 214 -22.60 16.09 9.93
C ALA A 214 -23.98 15.38 9.87
N ASP A 215 -24.83 15.81 8.95
CA ASP A 215 -26.24 15.41 8.90
C ASP A 215 -26.61 14.60 7.64
N GLN A 216 -25.65 14.34 6.75
CA GLN A 216 -25.90 13.67 5.47
C GLN A 216 -24.99 12.45 5.31
N ASP A 217 -25.54 11.27 5.54
CA ASP A 217 -24.86 9.99 5.33
C ASP A 217 -25.10 9.40 3.92
N VAL A 218 -26.19 9.76 3.27
CA VAL A 218 -26.59 9.26 1.94
C VAL A 218 -26.31 10.31 0.88
N PHE A 219 -25.45 9.98 -0.08
CA PHE A 219 -25.08 10.88 -1.18
C PHE A 219 -24.72 10.07 -2.44
N SER A 220 -24.80 10.72 -3.58
CA SER A 220 -24.44 10.14 -4.88
C SER A 220 -22.92 10.11 -5.09
N ILE A 221 -22.50 9.35 -6.10
CA ILE A 221 -21.09 9.34 -6.54
C ILE A 221 -20.67 10.72 -7.05
N ASP A 222 -21.56 11.44 -7.73
CA ASP A 222 -21.27 12.78 -8.25
C ASP A 222 -21.03 13.78 -7.11
N GLU A 223 -21.85 13.74 -6.05
CA GLU A 223 -21.63 14.51 -4.83
C GLU A 223 -20.32 14.13 -4.14
N LEU A 224 -19.99 12.83 -4.10
CA LEU A 224 -18.70 12.39 -3.56
C LEU A 224 -17.53 12.97 -4.36
N VAL A 225 -17.56 12.88 -5.68
CA VAL A 225 -16.50 13.40 -6.56
C VAL A 225 -16.34 14.93 -6.43
N GLU A 226 -17.46 15.65 -6.25
CA GLU A 226 -17.45 17.11 -6.10
C GLU A 226 -16.84 17.57 -4.76
N HIS A 227 -17.06 16.82 -3.68
CA HIS A 227 -16.76 17.29 -2.32
C HIS A 227 -15.61 16.55 -1.63
N PHE A 228 -15.16 15.39 -2.17
CA PHE A 228 -14.11 14.62 -1.53
C PHE A 228 -12.76 15.35 -1.61
N ASP A 229 -12.16 15.56 -0.43
CA ASP A 229 -10.75 15.94 -0.31
C ASP A 229 -10.05 14.98 0.66
N VAL A 230 -8.87 14.50 0.28
CA VAL A 230 -8.07 13.60 1.10
C VAL A 230 -7.63 14.24 2.41
N HIS A 231 -7.50 15.57 2.46
CA HIS A 231 -7.14 16.31 3.66
C HIS A 231 -8.24 16.31 4.73
N ASP A 232 -9.49 16.02 4.32
CA ASP A 232 -10.63 15.90 5.24
C ASP A 232 -10.75 14.49 5.84
N VAL A 233 -9.89 13.56 5.43
CA VAL A 233 -9.90 12.20 5.97
C VAL A 233 -9.42 12.21 7.43
N VAL A 234 -10.22 11.64 8.30
CA VAL A 234 -9.94 11.54 9.74
C VAL A 234 -8.90 10.44 10.00
N ALA A 235 -7.84 10.76 10.75
CA ALA A 235 -6.76 9.83 11.05
C ALA A 235 -7.12 8.70 12.04
N ASN A 236 -8.28 8.78 12.69
CA ASN A 236 -8.73 7.77 13.65
C ASN A 236 -9.28 6.51 12.95
N PRO A 237 -9.06 5.31 13.51
CA PRO A 237 -9.61 4.07 12.95
C PRO A 237 -11.12 4.14 12.79
N ALA A 238 -11.61 3.79 11.58
CA ALA A 238 -13.03 3.63 11.30
C ALA A 238 -13.48 2.21 11.65
N ARG A 239 -14.76 2.04 12.01
CA ARG A 239 -15.36 0.73 12.28
C ARG A 239 -16.31 0.37 11.17
N PHE A 240 -16.17 -0.84 10.63
CA PHE A 240 -17.13 -1.38 9.68
C PHE A 240 -18.42 -1.80 10.41
N ASP A 241 -19.51 -1.10 10.13
CA ASP A 241 -20.83 -1.35 10.67
C ASP A 241 -21.76 -1.88 9.57
N VAL A 242 -22.00 -3.19 9.60
CA VAL A 242 -22.85 -3.88 8.61
C VAL A 242 -24.26 -3.31 8.56
N LYS A 243 -24.85 -2.99 9.72
CA LYS A 243 -26.22 -2.46 9.77
C LYS A 243 -26.32 -1.07 9.14
N LYS A 244 -25.33 -0.21 9.38
CA LYS A 244 -25.25 1.09 8.73
C LYS A 244 -25.05 0.93 7.21
N ALA A 245 -24.20 0.01 6.80
CA ALA A 245 -23.98 -0.30 5.39
C ALA A 245 -25.27 -0.77 4.70
N GLU A 246 -25.99 -1.71 5.32
CA GLU A 246 -27.29 -2.20 4.83
C GLU A 246 -28.35 -1.10 4.74
N SER A 247 -28.41 -0.20 5.74
CA SER A 247 -29.34 0.93 5.75
C SER A 247 -29.08 1.86 4.57
N ILE A 248 -27.81 2.29 4.37
CA ILE A 248 -27.42 3.17 3.26
C ILE A 248 -27.68 2.49 1.92
N ASN A 249 -27.31 1.22 1.78
CA ASN A 249 -27.60 0.44 0.58
C ASN A 249 -29.10 0.37 0.28
N GLY A 250 -29.93 0.17 1.30
CA GLY A 250 -31.37 0.17 1.18
C GLY A 250 -31.94 1.52 0.69
N ASP A 251 -31.36 2.63 1.15
CA ASP A 251 -31.76 3.97 0.67
C ASP A 251 -31.43 4.15 -0.82
N HIS A 252 -30.25 3.73 -1.26
CA HIS A 252 -29.90 3.75 -2.68
C HIS A 252 -30.79 2.82 -3.53
N ILE A 253 -31.12 1.62 -3.04
CA ILE A 253 -32.03 0.71 -3.74
C ILE A 253 -33.42 1.35 -3.91
N ARG A 254 -33.95 1.98 -2.86
CA ARG A 254 -35.27 2.66 -2.91
C ARG A 254 -35.28 3.87 -3.85
N ALA A 255 -34.15 4.48 -4.09
CA ALA A 255 -33.99 5.62 -4.99
C ALA A 255 -33.81 5.23 -6.46
N LEU A 256 -33.65 3.95 -6.78
CA LEU A 256 -33.51 3.49 -8.16
C LEU A 256 -34.79 3.75 -8.97
N ASP A 257 -34.65 4.04 -10.27
CA ASP A 257 -35.73 3.98 -11.21
C ASP A 257 -36.37 2.56 -11.19
N PRO A 258 -37.71 2.45 -11.25
CA PRO A 258 -38.39 1.16 -11.18
C PRO A 258 -37.89 0.14 -12.22
N LYS A 259 -37.56 0.58 -13.41
CA LYS A 259 -36.98 -0.29 -14.46
C LYS A 259 -35.57 -0.77 -14.10
N ASP A 260 -34.72 0.13 -13.62
CA ASP A 260 -33.35 -0.22 -13.19
C ASP A 260 -33.40 -1.19 -11.99
N PHE A 261 -34.27 -0.93 -11.02
CA PHE A 261 -34.50 -1.84 -9.89
C PHE A 261 -34.91 -3.24 -10.37
N ARG A 262 -35.91 -3.32 -11.25
CA ARG A 262 -36.36 -4.59 -11.86
C ARG A 262 -35.19 -5.32 -12.52
N ASP A 263 -34.48 -4.64 -13.40
CA ASP A 263 -33.41 -5.25 -14.21
C ASP A 263 -32.26 -5.77 -13.34
N ARG A 264 -31.95 -5.10 -12.22
CA ARG A 264 -30.98 -5.57 -11.22
C ARG A 264 -31.49 -6.69 -10.33
N LEU A 265 -32.81 -6.78 -10.10
CA LEU A 265 -33.42 -7.81 -9.27
C LEU A 265 -33.53 -9.17 -9.97
N ILE A 266 -33.72 -9.18 -11.29
CA ILE A 266 -33.90 -10.40 -12.10
C ILE A 266 -32.82 -11.45 -11.84
N PRO A 267 -31.50 -11.14 -11.88
CA PRO A 267 -30.47 -12.14 -11.63
C PRO A 267 -30.57 -12.81 -10.24
N TYR A 268 -30.99 -12.10 -9.22
CA TYR A 268 -31.17 -12.65 -7.88
C TYR A 268 -32.36 -13.59 -7.82
N LEU A 269 -33.48 -13.25 -8.50
CA LEU A 269 -34.67 -14.11 -8.58
C LEU A 269 -34.38 -15.37 -9.41
N GLN A 270 -33.56 -15.25 -10.47
CA GLN A 270 -33.10 -16.40 -11.25
C GLN A 270 -32.19 -17.31 -10.42
N ALA A 271 -31.22 -16.74 -9.69
CA ALA A 271 -30.34 -17.50 -8.81
C ALA A 271 -31.10 -18.19 -7.67
N ALA A 272 -32.22 -17.61 -7.19
CA ALA A 272 -33.12 -18.19 -6.21
C ALA A 272 -34.11 -19.21 -6.80
N GLY A 273 -34.12 -19.42 -8.11
CA GLY A 273 -35.05 -20.35 -8.79
C GLY A 273 -36.51 -19.85 -8.85
N VAL A 274 -36.70 -18.55 -8.62
CA VAL A 274 -38.05 -17.93 -8.70
C VAL A 274 -38.41 -17.60 -10.14
N LEU A 275 -37.42 -17.20 -10.93
CA LEU A 275 -37.55 -16.95 -12.38
C LEU A 275 -36.72 -17.96 -13.17
N GLY A 276 -37.15 -18.28 -14.40
CA GLY A 276 -36.38 -19.07 -15.34
C GLY A 276 -35.22 -18.31 -15.95
N GLU A 277 -34.28 -19.01 -16.62
CA GLU A 277 -33.18 -18.39 -17.35
C GLU A 277 -33.66 -17.43 -18.45
N THR A 278 -34.79 -17.79 -19.10
CA THR A 278 -35.46 -16.94 -20.08
C THR A 278 -36.79 -16.49 -19.47
N LEU A 279 -36.99 -15.18 -19.43
CA LEU A 279 -38.26 -14.61 -18.91
C LEU A 279 -39.42 -14.88 -19.89
N THR A 280 -40.56 -15.19 -19.36
CA THR A 280 -41.81 -15.21 -20.10
C THR A 280 -42.37 -13.79 -20.26
N GLU A 281 -43.26 -13.55 -21.25
CA GLU A 281 -43.89 -12.25 -21.45
C GLU A 281 -44.60 -11.71 -20.18
N ARG A 282 -45.09 -12.61 -19.33
CA ARG A 282 -45.71 -12.24 -18.05
C ARG A 282 -44.72 -11.85 -16.98
N GLU A 283 -43.52 -12.42 -17.00
CA GLU A 283 -42.41 -12.11 -16.08
C GLU A 283 -41.66 -10.84 -16.48
N GLU A 284 -41.77 -10.42 -17.73
CA GLU A 284 -41.24 -9.14 -18.24
C GLU A 284 -42.14 -7.93 -17.89
N GLN A 285 -43.43 -8.14 -17.61
CA GLN A 285 -44.40 -7.13 -17.21
C GLN A 285 -44.39 -6.87 -15.69
#